data_2719dc305f3eaeb04af8be8a6dd462f4
#
_entry.id   2719dc305f3eaeb04af8be8a6dd462f4
#
_cell.length_a   1.000
_cell.length_b   1.000
_cell.length_c   1.000
_cell.angle_alpha   90.00
_cell.angle_beta   90.00
_cell.angle_gamma   90.00
#
_symmetry.space_group_name_H-M   'P 1'
#
loop_
_entity.id
_entity.type
_entity.pdbx_description
1 polymer ?
#
loop_
_entity_poly.entity_id
_entity_poly.type
_entity_poly.pdbx_seq_one_letter_code
_entity_poly.pdbx_strand_id
1 'polypeptide(L)'
;MTTDELINLITECEKHVYSFCCNLTGNRIEADDLYQDTILKAVELRHRLDSSGNPKSYLMGISVKIWQNQKKKYAIRNSIIQMEELNENLMEGVYSLSNEPESEIIRKETINAVREGIKQLPEKMQTVLYMYYTAEMPVEEIAKALHIPKGTVKSRLHKGRKLIKEFLEVQDYGIS
;
A
#
# COMPACT_ATOMS: atom_id res chain seq x y z
N MET A 1 -26.24 2.09 1.58
CA MET A 1 -25.72 2.37 0.22
C MET A 1 -26.29 1.36 -0.75
N THR A 2 -26.82 1.81 -1.89
CA THR A 2 -27.32 0.95 -2.96
C THR A 2 -26.16 0.30 -3.72
N THR A 3 -26.45 -0.73 -4.52
CA THR A 3 -25.43 -1.39 -5.33
C THR A 3 -24.85 -0.46 -6.39
N ASP A 4 -25.69 0.39 -7.00
CA ASP A 4 -25.27 1.34 -8.03
C ASP A 4 -24.39 2.47 -7.46
N GLU A 5 -24.71 2.96 -6.27
CA GLU A 5 -23.85 3.92 -5.54
C GLU A 5 -22.47 3.32 -5.24
N LEU A 6 -22.45 2.05 -4.83
CA LEU A 6 -21.18 1.36 -4.57
C LEU A 6 -20.35 1.16 -5.84
N ILE A 7 -20.98 0.77 -6.97
CA ILE A 7 -20.29 0.59 -8.25
C ILE A 7 -19.66 1.90 -8.71
N ASN A 8 -20.40 3.00 -8.68
CA ASN A 8 -19.87 4.32 -9.05
C ASN A 8 -18.68 4.70 -8.20
N LEU A 9 -18.76 4.49 -6.91
CA LEU A 9 -17.72 4.79 -5.94
C LEU A 9 -16.47 3.93 -6.16
N ILE A 10 -16.63 2.63 -6.43
CA ILE A 10 -15.53 1.73 -6.78
C ILE A 10 -14.85 2.22 -8.06
N THR A 11 -15.63 2.58 -9.09
CA THR A 11 -15.12 3.07 -10.36
C THR A 11 -14.28 4.35 -10.20
N GLU A 12 -14.74 5.30 -9.37
CA GLU A 12 -14.01 6.53 -9.07
C GLU A 12 -12.69 6.28 -8.33
N CYS A 13 -12.66 5.28 -7.46
CA CYS A 13 -11.50 4.95 -6.63
C CYS A 13 -10.57 3.88 -7.22
N GLU A 14 -10.96 3.22 -8.31
CA GLU A 14 -10.29 2.05 -8.89
C GLU A 14 -8.78 2.19 -8.97
N LYS A 15 -8.31 3.22 -9.69
CA LYS A 15 -6.88 3.45 -9.91
C LYS A 15 -6.09 3.60 -8.61
N HIS A 16 -6.66 4.30 -7.63
CA HIS A 16 -6.02 4.55 -6.34
C HIS A 16 -5.95 3.26 -5.50
N VAL A 17 -7.05 2.52 -5.43
CA VAL A 17 -7.12 1.26 -4.67
C VAL A 17 -6.23 0.20 -5.30
N TYR A 18 -6.24 0.09 -6.63
CA TYR A 18 -5.37 -0.86 -7.34
C TYR A 18 -3.88 -0.52 -7.16
N SER A 19 -3.49 0.75 -7.34
CA SER A 19 -2.11 1.19 -7.09
C SER A 19 -1.68 0.93 -5.65
N PHE A 20 -2.59 1.09 -4.69
CA PHE A 20 -2.33 0.78 -3.30
C PHE A 20 -2.12 -0.74 -3.08
N CYS A 21 -2.92 -1.60 -3.70
CA CYS A 21 -2.71 -3.05 -3.68
C CYS A 21 -1.35 -3.45 -4.26
N CYS A 22 -0.94 -2.84 -5.38
CA CYS A 22 0.40 -3.05 -5.96
C CYS A 22 1.52 -2.67 -5.00
N ASN A 23 1.38 -1.55 -4.28
CA ASN A 23 2.38 -1.13 -3.29
C ASN A 23 2.43 -2.06 -2.07
N LEU A 24 1.29 -2.60 -1.63
CA LEU A 24 1.25 -3.53 -0.50
C LEU A 24 1.87 -4.88 -0.83
N THR A 25 1.60 -5.41 -2.01
CA THR A 25 2.01 -6.77 -2.40
C THR A 25 3.40 -6.80 -3.02
N GLY A 26 3.78 -5.75 -3.76
CA GLY A 26 5.01 -5.73 -4.56
C GLY A 26 4.99 -6.71 -5.75
N ASN A 27 3.86 -7.39 -5.99
CA ASN A 27 3.68 -8.38 -7.06
C ASN A 27 2.33 -8.15 -7.74
N ARG A 28 2.32 -8.11 -9.07
CA ARG A 28 1.12 -7.79 -9.83
C ARG A 28 0.01 -8.85 -9.69
N ILE A 29 0.38 -10.13 -9.69
CA ILE A 29 -0.59 -11.22 -9.55
C ILE A 29 -1.28 -11.16 -8.18
N GLU A 30 -0.49 -10.98 -7.12
CA GLU A 30 -1.02 -10.82 -5.77
C GLU A 30 -1.84 -9.52 -5.62
N ALA A 31 -1.46 -8.46 -6.35
CA ALA A 31 -2.22 -7.22 -6.37
C ALA A 31 -3.59 -7.37 -7.03
N ASP A 32 -3.65 -8.09 -8.15
CA ASP A 32 -4.91 -8.40 -8.85
C ASP A 32 -5.85 -9.20 -7.93
N ASP A 33 -5.35 -10.22 -7.26
CA ASP A 33 -6.11 -11.03 -6.31
C ASP A 33 -6.57 -10.21 -5.10
N LEU A 34 -5.66 -9.43 -4.51
CA LEU A 34 -5.98 -8.56 -3.38
C LEU A 34 -7.03 -7.51 -3.74
N TYR A 35 -6.93 -6.92 -4.92
CA TYR A 35 -7.90 -5.95 -5.41
C TYR A 35 -9.28 -6.60 -5.58
N GLN A 36 -9.37 -7.76 -6.24
CA GLN A 36 -10.63 -8.50 -6.42
C GLN A 36 -11.26 -8.87 -5.07
N ASP A 37 -10.49 -9.43 -4.15
CA ASP A 37 -10.94 -9.76 -2.80
C ASP A 37 -11.44 -8.51 -2.05
N THR A 38 -10.78 -7.36 -2.24
CA THR A 38 -11.19 -6.09 -1.66
C THR A 38 -12.55 -5.65 -2.17
N ILE A 39 -12.76 -5.71 -3.49
CA ILE A 39 -14.05 -5.34 -4.10
C ILE A 39 -15.16 -6.29 -3.66
N LEU A 40 -14.94 -7.60 -3.70
CA LEU A 40 -15.91 -8.58 -3.22
C LEU A 40 -16.29 -8.32 -1.77
N LYS A 41 -15.30 -8.05 -0.91
CA LYS A 41 -15.54 -7.76 0.49
C LYS A 41 -16.30 -6.44 0.70
N ALA A 42 -16.02 -5.43 -0.11
CA ALA A 42 -16.75 -4.16 -0.08
C ALA A 42 -18.24 -4.37 -0.45
N VAL A 43 -18.51 -5.19 -1.45
CA VAL A 43 -19.90 -5.55 -1.84
C VAL A 43 -20.61 -6.29 -0.72
N GLU A 44 -19.98 -7.25 -0.06
CA GLU A 44 -20.56 -7.95 1.09
C GLU A 44 -20.87 -7.00 2.26
N LEU A 45 -20.01 -6.02 2.49
CA LEU A 45 -20.12 -5.08 3.60
C LEU A 45 -20.86 -3.77 3.25
N ARG A 46 -21.48 -3.69 2.06
CA ARG A 46 -22.10 -2.44 1.55
C ARG A 46 -23.09 -1.77 2.50
N HIS A 47 -23.80 -2.56 3.31
CA HIS A 47 -24.76 -2.04 4.29
C HIS A 47 -24.12 -1.43 5.53
N ARG A 48 -22.81 -1.67 5.75
CA ARG A 48 -22.03 -1.06 6.82
C ARG A 48 -21.26 0.19 6.36
N LEU A 49 -21.30 0.48 5.07
CA LEU A 49 -20.70 1.68 4.52
C LEU A 49 -21.54 2.89 4.88
N ASP A 50 -20.97 3.74 5.71
CA ASP A 50 -21.52 5.05 6.00
C ASP A 50 -21.25 5.98 4.81
N SER A 51 -22.31 6.51 4.22
CA SER A 51 -22.22 7.46 3.10
C SER A 51 -21.54 8.78 3.48
N SER A 52 -21.39 9.05 4.78
CA SER A 52 -20.68 10.22 5.30
C SER A 52 -19.16 10.02 5.42
N GLY A 53 -18.67 8.78 5.26
CA GLY A 53 -17.26 8.44 5.35
C GLY A 53 -16.50 8.65 4.03
N ASN A 54 -15.17 8.58 4.10
CA ASN A 54 -14.32 8.56 2.91
C ASN A 54 -14.27 7.14 2.33
N PRO A 55 -14.91 6.90 1.19
CA PRO A 55 -15.03 5.55 0.62
C PRO A 55 -13.69 4.97 0.17
N LYS A 56 -12.79 5.79 -0.34
CA LYS A 56 -11.44 5.42 -0.72
C LYS A 56 -10.68 4.86 0.49
N SER A 57 -10.73 5.57 1.62
CA SER A 57 -10.11 5.11 2.87
C SER A 57 -10.69 3.79 3.38
N TYR A 58 -12.00 3.60 3.20
CA TYR A 58 -12.67 2.37 3.58
C TYR A 58 -12.19 1.17 2.75
N LEU A 59 -12.14 1.31 1.41
CA LEU A 59 -11.64 0.26 0.52
C LEU A 59 -10.18 -0.10 0.84
N MET A 60 -9.34 0.90 1.08
CA MET A 60 -7.95 0.67 1.45
C MET A 60 -7.81 0.00 2.83
N GLY A 61 -8.65 0.33 3.78
CA GLY A 61 -8.73 -0.36 5.07
C GLY A 61 -9.08 -1.84 4.91
N ILE A 62 -10.01 -2.17 4.02
CA ILE A 62 -10.35 -3.56 3.66
C ILE A 62 -9.14 -4.26 3.06
N SER A 63 -8.46 -3.65 2.07
CA SER A 63 -7.27 -4.22 1.42
C SER A 63 -6.18 -4.57 2.43
N VAL A 64 -5.85 -3.65 3.34
CA VAL A 64 -4.86 -3.88 4.39
C VAL A 64 -5.24 -5.06 5.28
N LYS A 65 -6.50 -5.14 5.69
CA LYS A 65 -6.99 -6.22 6.55
C LYS A 65 -6.92 -7.59 5.87
N ILE A 66 -7.31 -7.66 4.60
CA ILE A 66 -7.21 -8.88 3.79
C ILE A 66 -5.74 -9.28 3.67
N TRP A 67 -4.87 -8.36 3.27
CA TRP A 67 -3.44 -8.59 3.11
C TRP A 67 -2.77 -9.09 4.39
N GLN A 68 -3.03 -8.45 5.53
CA GLN A 68 -2.52 -8.88 6.81
C GLN A 68 -2.99 -10.29 7.20
N ASN A 69 -4.25 -10.63 6.91
CA ASN A 69 -4.79 -11.96 7.16
C ASN A 69 -4.16 -13.03 6.25
N GLN A 70 -3.95 -12.71 4.96
CA GLN A 70 -3.27 -13.59 4.01
C GLN A 70 -1.83 -13.87 4.48
N LYS A 71 -1.09 -12.83 4.86
CA LYS A 71 0.27 -13.00 5.39
C LYS A 71 0.34 -13.85 6.65
N LYS A 72 -0.60 -13.68 7.57
CA LYS A 72 -0.68 -14.53 8.77
C LYS A 72 -0.92 -15.99 8.41
N LYS A 73 -1.82 -16.27 7.47
CA LYS A 73 -2.07 -17.64 6.98
C LYS A 73 -0.83 -18.25 6.32
N TYR A 74 -0.10 -17.44 5.52
CA TYR A 74 1.17 -17.86 4.90
C TYR A 74 2.24 -18.16 5.94
N ALA A 75 2.41 -17.31 6.95
CA ALA A 75 3.38 -17.52 8.02
C ALA A 75 3.07 -18.79 8.82
N ILE A 76 1.80 -19.06 9.11
CA ILE A 76 1.38 -20.31 9.80
C ILE A 76 1.64 -21.53 8.90
N ARG A 77 1.31 -21.48 7.60
CA ARG A 77 1.62 -22.57 6.67
C ARG A 77 3.12 -22.86 6.58
N ASN A 78 3.94 -21.80 6.45
CA ASN A 78 5.40 -21.95 6.35
C ASN A 78 6.03 -22.43 7.66
N SER A 79 5.46 -22.14 8.82
CA SER A 79 5.92 -22.71 10.10
C SER A 79 5.59 -24.21 10.24
N ILE A 80 4.60 -24.69 9.50
CA ILE A 80 4.24 -26.12 9.45
C ILE A 80 5.04 -26.85 8.37
N ILE A 81 5.39 -26.15 7.28
CA ILE A 81 6.21 -26.65 6.17
C ILE A 81 7.60 -26.01 6.30
N GLN A 82 8.37 -26.43 7.29
CA GLN A 82 9.82 -26.19 7.25
C GLN A 82 10.41 -27.10 6.19
N MET A 83 10.72 -26.53 5.09
CA MET A 83 11.68 -26.82 4.01
C MET A 83 11.04 -26.56 2.65
N GLU A 84 11.49 -25.56 2.03
CA GLU A 84 11.91 -25.39 0.65
C GLU A 84 11.69 -23.97 0.11
N GLU A 85 12.85 -23.42 -0.20
CA GLU A 85 13.14 -22.41 -1.22
C GLU A 85 12.42 -21.05 -1.21
N LEU A 86 13.24 -20.11 -0.77
CA LEU A 86 13.25 -18.70 -1.17
C LEU A 86 13.19 -18.58 -2.69
N ASN A 87 12.07 -18.18 -3.22
CA ASN A 87 12.00 -17.66 -4.58
C ASN A 87 11.76 -16.16 -4.51
N GLU A 88 12.86 -15.43 -4.64
CA GLU A 88 12.88 -14.01 -4.93
C GLU A 88 12.31 -13.80 -6.34
N ASN A 89 11.07 -13.41 -6.43
CA ASN A 89 10.57 -12.75 -7.64
C ASN A 89 10.47 -11.25 -7.38
N LEU A 90 11.60 -10.59 -7.59
CA LEU A 90 11.68 -9.16 -7.81
C LEU A 90 10.89 -8.83 -9.09
N MET A 91 9.71 -8.30 -8.96
CA MET A 91 9.01 -7.69 -10.08
C MET A 91 9.17 -6.18 -10.02
N GLU A 92 9.89 -5.68 -11.03
CA GLU A 92 9.89 -4.29 -11.43
C GLU A 92 8.45 -3.82 -11.64
N GLY A 93 8.04 -2.83 -10.86
CA GLY A 93 6.80 -2.12 -11.11
C GLY A 93 6.93 -1.33 -12.40
N VAL A 94 6.44 -1.89 -13.49
CA VAL A 94 6.36 -1.22 -14.79
C VAL A 94 5.30 -0.15 -14.72
N TYR A 95 5.69 1.08 -14.48
CA TYR A 95 5.00 2.23 -15.03
C TYR A 95 5.75 2.66 -16.29
N SER A 96 5.28 2.11 -17.41
CA SER A 96 5.60 2.63 -18.72
C SER A 96 4.93 4.00 -18.86
N LEU A 97 5.72 5.04 -18.98
CA LEU A 97 5.32 6.30 -19.58
C LEU A 97 6.45 6.76 -20.49
N SER A 98 6.09 6.83 -21.77
CA SER A 98 6.61 7.55 -22.93
C SER A 98 7.69 8.61 -22.70
N ASN A 99 8.67 8.61 -23.61
CA ASN A 99 9.58 9.66 -24.04
C ASN A 99 9.44 11.02 -23.35
N GLU A 100 10.39 11.34 -22.46
CA GLU A 100 10.49 12.68 -21.89
C GLU A 100 11.94 13.04 -21.46
N PRO A 101 12.28 14.35 -21.29
CA PRO A 101 13.64 14.88 -21.22
C PRO A 101 14.43 14.52 -19.95
N GLU A 102 15.73 14.82 -19.92
CA GLU A 102 16.69 14.48 -18.84
C GLU A 102 16.22 14.77 -17.41
N SER A 103 15.40 15.79 -17.20
CA SER A 103 14.80 16.10 -15.88
C SER A 103 13.84 15.01 -15.37
N GLU A 104 13.25 14.23 -16.27
CA GLU A 104 12.38 13.09 -15.91
C GLU A 104 13.17 11.85 -15.56
N ILE A 105 14.36 11.66 -16.13
CA ILE A 105 15.23 10.53 -15.80
C ILE A 105 15.68 10.67 -14.33
N ILE A 106 16.14 11.85 -13.92
CA ILE A 106 16.55 12.14 -12.54
C ILE A 106 15.37 11.96 -11.58
N ARG A 107 14.19 12.41 -11.98
CA ARG A 107 12.97 12.22 -11.18
C ARG A 107 12.57 10.75 -11.03
N LYS A 108 12.70 9.96 -12.09
CA LYS A 108 12.42 8.51 -12.06
C LYS A 108 13.42 7.77 -11.16
N GLU A 109 14.69 8.11 -11.24
CA GLU A 109 15.73 7.54 -10.38
C GLU A 109 15.48 7.86 -8.90
N THR A 110 15.13 9.11 -8.57
CA THR A 110 14.79 9.49 -7.21
C THR A 110 13.55 8.75 -6.70
N ILE A 111 12.50 8.63 -7.51
CA ILE A 111 11.29 7.88 -7.15
C ILE A 111 11.61 6.41 -6.90
N ASN A 112 12.43 5.80 -7.74
CA ASN A 112 12.86 4.41 -7.56
C ASN A 112 13.70 4.24 -6.30
N ALA A 113 14.61 5.13 -6.01
CA ALA A 113 15.40 5.11 -4.79
C ALA A 113 14.54 5.23 -3.53
N VAL A 114 13.52 6.11 -3.54
CA VAL A 114 12.55 6.21 -2.45
C VAL A 114 11.75 4.91 -2.29
N ARG A 115 11.32 4.29 -3.38
CA ARG A 115 10.59 3.00 -3.35
C ARG A 115 11.46 1.90 -2.74
N GLU A 116 12.72 1.82 -3.14
CA GLU A 116 13.65 0.85 -2.55
C GLU A 116 13.88 1.13 -1.06
N GLY A 117 14.02 2.40 -0.66
CA GLY A 117 14.09 2.79 0.75
C GLY A 117 12.85 2.35 1.54
N ILE A 118 11.65 2.48 0.96
CA ILE A 118 10.40 2.03 1.61
C ILE A 118 10.40 0.51 1.78
N LYS A 119 10.88 -0.26 0.79
CA LYS A 119 10.95 -1.74 0.87
C LYS A 119 11.86 -2.24 2.00
N GLN A 120 12.86 -1.46 2.39
CA GLN A 120 13.75 -1.80 3.52
C GLN A 120 13.11 -1.56 4.90
N LEU A 121 11.98 -0.87 4.96
CA LEU A 121 11.32 -0.58 6.23
C LEU A 121 10.53 -1.80 6.74
N PRO A 122 10.32 -1.89 8.07
CA PRO A 122 9.35 -2.83 8.62
C PRO A 122 7.96 -2.64 8.00
N GLU A 123 7.27 -3.72 7.67
CA GLU A 123 5.97 -3.73 6.99
C GLU A 123 4.93 -2.78 7.62
N LYS A 124 4.89 -2.71 8.95
CA LYS A 124 3.98 -1.80 9.68
C LYS A 124 4.24 -0.31 9.39
N MET A 125 5.47 0.05 9.03
CA MET A 125 5.83 1.41 8.61
C MET A 125 5.51 1.60 7.13
N GLN A 126 5.83 0.63 6.27
CA GLN A 126 5.48 0.66 4.85
C GLN A 126 3.98 0.91 4.66
N THR A 127 3.13 0.12 5.32
CA THR A 127 1.67 0.24 5.24
C THR A 127 1.20 1.66 5.58
N VAL A 128 1.69 2.23 6.67
CA VAL A 128 1.29 3.59 7.08
C VAL A 128 1.78 4.64 6.08
N LEU A 129 2.98 4.49 5.52
CA LEU A 129 3.51 5.40 4.49
C LEU A 129 2.67 5.33 3.21
N TYR A 130 2.34 4.13 2.73
CA TYR A 130 1.50 3.99 1.54
C TYR A 130 0.10 4.56 1.76
N MET A 131 -0.53 4.32 2.92
CA MET A 131 -1.84 4.90 3.24
C MET A 131 -1.78 6.44 3.28
N TYR A 132 -0.72 7.02 3.81
CA TYR A 132 -0.59 8.46 3.92
C TYR A 132 -0.25 9.13 2.60
N TYR A 133 0.77 8.61 1.87
CA TYR A 133 1.29 9.28 0.66
C TYR A 133 0.64 8.82 -0.65
N THR A 134 0.32 7.54 -0.77
CA THR A 134 -0.29 7.02 -2.01
C THR A 134 -1.81 7.14 -1.97
N ALA A 135 -2.39 6.87 -0.82
CA ALA A 135 -3.82 6.92 -0.60
C ALA A 135 -4.32 8.28 -0.15
N GLU A 136 -3.40 9.19 0.23
CA GLU A 136 -3.71 10.53 0.76
C GLU A 136 -4.68 10.51 1.94
N MET A 137 -4.55 9.47 2.78
CA MET A 137 -5.42 9.30 3.94
C MET A 137 -4.97 10.18 5.11
N PRO A 138 -5.90 10.87 5.78
CA PRO A 138 -5.63 11.56 7.03
C PRO A 138 -5.19 10.58 8.13
N VAL A 139 -4.35 11.04 9.06
CA VAL A 139 -3.85 10.21 10.20
C VAL A 139 -4.98 9.56 10.98
N GLU A 140 -6.10 10.28 11.16
CA GLU A 140 -7.29 9.80 11.84
C GLU A 140 -7.93 8.59 11.16
N GLU A 141 -8.01 8.62 9.85
CA GLU A 141 -8.58 7.53 9.05
C GLU A 141 -7.65 6.33 9.01
N ILE A 142 -6.33 6.55 8.89
CA ILE A 142 -5.32 5.48 8.99
C ILE A 142 -5.41 4.79 10.35
N ALA A 143 -5.51 5.56 11.44
CA ALA A 143 -5.64 5.04 12.79
C ALA A 143 -6.89 4.15 12.94
N LYS A 144 -8.03 4.59 12.40
CA LYS A 144 -9.28 3.82 12.38
C LYS A 144 -9.14 2.54 11.54
N ALA A 145 -8.62 2.65 10.32
CA ALA A 145 -8.48 1.53 9.39
C ALA A 145 -7.55 0.43 9.94
N LEU A 146 -6.46 0.82 10.59
CA LEU A 146 -5.49 -0.11 11.17
C LEU A 146 -5.80 -0.51 12.61
N HIS A 147 -6.83 0.06 13.26
CA HIS A 147 -7.17 -0.14 14.66
C HIS A 147 -5.99 0.14 15.62
N ILE A 148 -5.26 1.24 15.38
CA ILE A 148 -4.12 1.68 16.20
C ILE A 148 -4.30 3.14 16.64
N PRO A 149 -3.65 3.57 17.75
CA PRO A 149 -3.70 4.95 18.18
C PRO A 149 -3.12 5.92 17.14
N LYS A 150 -3.66 7.14 17.03
CA LYS A 150 -3.13 8.21 16.16
C LYS A 150 -1.65 8.51 16.44
N GLY A 151 -1.22 8.46 17.70
CA GLY A 151 0.17 8.63 18.09
C GLY A 151 1.09 7.56 17.48
N THR A 152 0.60 6.32 17.33
CA THR A 152 1.33 5.23 16.69
C THR A 152 1.46 5.48 15.18
N VAL A 153 0.42 6.00 14.52
CA VAL A 153 0.51 6.40 13.10
C VAL A 153 1.56 7.49 12.91
N LYS A 154 1.48 8.56 13.71
CA LYS A 154 2.44 9.67 13.65
C LYS A 154 3.89 9.20 13.89
N SER A 155 4.11 8.36 14.89
CA SER A 155 5.46 7.85 15.20
C SER A 155 6.01 6.95 14.08
N ARG A 156 5.17 6.12 13.46
CA ARG A 156 5.57 5.30 12.30
C ARG A 156 5.90 6.16 11.08
N LEU A 157 5.10 7.18 10.80
CA LEU A 157 5.39 8.13 9.71
C LEU A 157 6.70 8.86 9.96
N HIS A 158 6.92 9.37 11.17
CA HIS A 158 8.15 10.07 11.52
C HIS A 158 9.40 9.17 11.38
N LYS A 159 9.36 7.99 11.99
CA LYS A 159 10.47 7.03 11.93
C LYS A 159 10.71 6.53 10.49
N GLY A 160 9.64 6.24 9.75
CA GLY A 160 9.76 5.80 8.36
C GLY A 160 10.43 6.85 7.47
N ARG A 161 10.02 8.12 7.59
CA ARG A 161 10.66 9.23 6.86
C ARG A 161 12.16 9.37 7.21
N LYS A 162 12.49 9.26 8.48
CA LYS A 162 13.88 9.34 8.94
C LYS A 162 14.71 8.23 8.33
N LEU A 163 14.26 6.99 8.38
CA LEU A 163 14.97 5.84 7.81
C LEU A 163 15.12 5.93 6.29
N ILE A 164 14.10 6.40 5.58
CA ILE A 164 14.19 6.63 4.12
C ILE A 164 15.24 7.71 3.83
N LYS A 165 15.25 8.81 4.60
CA LYS A 165 16.24 9.87 4.44
C LYS A 165 17.66 9.32 4.64
N GLU A 166 17.90 8.59 5.72
CA GLU A 166 19.19 7.94 6.00
C GLU A 166 19.60 6.98 4.86
N PHE A 167 18.66 6.19 4.34
CA PHE A 167 18.91 5.30 3.20
C PHE A 167 19.35 6.07 1.95
N LEU A 168 18.65 7.17 1.62
CA LEU A 168 18.97 7.99 0.46
C LEU A 168 20.30 8.74 0.60
N GLU A 169 20.64 9.19 1.79
CA GLU A 169 21.93 9.82 2.08
C GLU A 169 23.11 8.84 1.87
N VAL A 170 22.94 7.58 2.26
CA VAL A 170 23.96 6.52 2.05
C VAL A 170 24.12 6.18 0.57
N GLN A 171 23.06 6.29 -0.23
CA GLN A 171 23.09 6.04 -1.67
C GLN A 171 23.61 7.23 -2.51
N ASP A 172 24.12 8.29 -1.87
CA ASP A 172 24.59 9.52 -2.51
C ASP A 172 23.50 10.29 -3.31
N TYR A 173 22.24 9.97 -3.05
CA TYR A 173 21.12 10.79 -3.52
C TYR A 173 20.96 12.00 -2.59
N GLY A 174 21.84 13.01 -2.75
CA GLY A 174 21.88 14.21 -1.93
C GLY A 174 20.55 14.97 -1.97
N ILE A 175 19.67 14.68 -1.02
CA ILE A 175 18.50 15.51 -0.73
C ILE A 175 18.95 16.51 0.33
N SER A 176 19.34 17.68 -0.15
CA SER A 176 19.60 18.87 0.68
C SER A 176 18.27 19.46 1.13
#